data_504325a36510928721bf42d5563660e1
#
_entry.id   504325a36510928721bf42d5563660e1
#
_cell.length_a   1.000
_cell.length_b   1.000
_cell.length_c   1.000
_cell.angle_alpha   90.00
_cell.angle_beta   90.00
_cell.angle_gamma   90.00
#
_symmetry.space_group_name_H-M   'P 1'
#
loop_
_entity.id
_entity.type
_entity.pdbx_description
1 polymer ?
#
loop_
_entity_poly.entity_id
_entity_poly.type
_entity_poly.pdbx_seq_one_letter_code
_entity_poly.pdbx_strand_id
1 'polypeptide(L)'
;MAKRGIDISAHQGNIDLSALRSQIDFVIIRVGYGTKGTIDTKFTRNADLCRSLGIPVGFYWYSYALNVEGAKKEAQAMINAIAPYKDIVQYGVWFDMEDADGYKAKNGMPSNQTLRQMCAAFCEATENAGYYSGIYASESWLKNQLNGSETAPYDKWVAQWPTSGGKQTGLSTPDTKRSDVHLWQFTSAGRFSGYSGNLDTNYAYVSFPNPGASTPAPEPAPEPIPAPTPTQKFNIGDSVIINGNLYTSSNATSPAGTVSNKTTKITRYAAGAAHPYNTTGDLGWMNENDIKLAGSEPAPAPITRGSKVKFTGTKSYSGIKLASWVTGSIFDVIEISGDRVVIGKGSAVTAAVNIKDCQRV
;
A
#
# COMPACT_ATOMS: atom_id res chain seq x y z
N MET A 1 -9.09 13.32 5.95
CA MET A 1 -9.70 14.20 4.91
C MET A 1 -9.55 13.50 3.57
N ALA A 2 -10.59 13.55 2.71
CA ALA A 2 -10.51 13.02 1.36
C ALA A 2 -9.38 13.71 0.56
N LYS A 3 -8.65 12.93 -0.22
CA LYS A 3 -7.59 13.39 -1.12
C LYS A 3 -8.16 13.66 -2.49
N ARG A 4 -7.76 14.76 -3.13
CA ARG A 4 -8.24 15.15 -4.45
C ARG A 4 -7.22 14.75 -5.51
N GLY A 5 -7.65 14.07 -6.58
CA GLY A 5 -6.78 13.69 -7.68
C GLY A 5 -7.45 13.84 -9.04
N ILE A 6 -6.70 13.52 -10.07
CA ILE A 6 -7.17 13.47 -11.46
C ILE A 6 -6.85 12.11 -12.06
N ASP A 7 -7.61 11.70 -13.07
CA ASP A 7 -7.17 10.60 -13.92
C ASP A 7 -6.92 11.08 -15.35
N ILE A 8 -5.88 10.52 -15.98
CA ILE A 8 -5.34 10.97 -17.25
C ILE A 8 -4.91 9.82 -18.17
N SER A 9 -4.91 10.11 -19.46
CA SER A 9 -4.48 9.21 -20.51
C SER A 9 -3.85 10.00 -21.67
N ALA A 10 -3.68 9.38 -22.81
CA ALA A 10 -3.30 10.06 -24.05
C ALA A 10 -4.29 11.15 -24.48
N HIS A 11 -5.54 11.10 -24.02
CA HIS A 11 -6.57 12.08 -24.36
C HIS A 11 -6.25 13.49 -23.82
N GLN A 12 -5.51 13.61 -22.73
CA GLN A 12 -5.08 14.89 -22.17
C GLN A 12 -3.82 15.45 -22.82
N GLY A 13 -3.24 14.71 -23.79
CA GLY A 13 -2.04 15.15 -24.51
C GLY A 13 -0.81 15.30 -23.63
N ASN A 14 -0.08 16.38 -23.79
CA ASN A 14 1.10 16.70 -22.99
C ASN A 14 0.72 17.60 -21.80
N ILE A 15 -0.04 17.06 -20.87
CA ILE A 15 -0.43 17.79 -19.66
C ILE A 15 0.79 18.25 -18.85
N ASP A 16 0.75 19.49 -18.34
CA ASP A 16 1.77 20.02 -17.42
C ASP A 16 1.35 19.73 -15.98
N LEU A 17 1.82 18.62 -15.44
CA LEU A 17 1.54 18.23 -14.05
C LEU A 17 2.26 19.12 -13.03
N SER A 18 3.31 19.86 -13.42
CA SER A 18 3.98 20.79 -12.53
C SER A 18 3.07 21.98 -12.18
N ALA A 19 2.33 22.48 -13.16
CA ALA A 19 1.33 23.53 -12.95
C ALA A 19 0.14 23.08 -12.09
N LEU A 20 -0.14 21.78 -12.06
CA LEU A 20 -1.25 21.20 -11.28
C LEU A 20 -0.84 20.75 -9.87
N ARG A 21 0.46 20.65 -9.59
CA ARG A 21 1.01 19.98 -8.40
C ARG A 21 0.41 20.44 -7.07
N SER A 22 0.12 21.73 -6.93
CA SER A 22 -0.46 22.32 -5.71
C SER A 22 -1.98 22.13 -5.59
N GLN A 23 -2.63 21.63 -6.63
CA GLN A 23 -4.09 21.51 -6.72
C GLN A 23 -4.57 20.06 -6.60
N ILE A 24 -3.64 19.10 -6.64
CA ILE A 24 -3.92 17.65 -6.63
C ILE A 24 -3.03 16.94 -5.64
N ASP A 25 -3.55 15.89 -5.02
CA ASP A 25 -2.81 15.00 -4.11
C ASP A 25 -2.24 13.79 -4.86
N PHE A 26 -2.89 13.33 -5.94
CA PHE A 26 -2.51 12.13 -6.69
C PHE A 26 -2.97 12.18 -8.15
N VAL A 27 -2.43 11.28 -8.97
CA VAL A 27 -2.83 11.07 -10.36
C VAL A 27 -3.07 9.59 -10.62
N ILE A 28 -4.17 9.22 -11.31
CA ILE A 28 -4.38 7.87 -11.83
C ILE A 28 -4.10 7.91 -13.33
N ILE A 29 -3.24 7.02 -13.82
CA ILE A 29 -2.72 7.06 -15.19
C ILE A 29 -3.17 5.81 -15.95
N ARG A 30 -3.76 6.00 -17.14
CA ARG A 30 -4.00 4.88 -18.04
C ARG A 30 -2.68 4.27 -18.49
N VAL A 31 -2.49 2.99 -18.18
CA VAL A 31 -1.31 2.23 -18.62
C VAL A 31 -1.49 1.76 -20.05
N GLY A 32 -2.67 1.28 -20.38
CA GLY A 32 -2.98 0.74 -21.68
C GLY A 32 -4.41 0.22 -21.76
N TYR A 33 -4.66 -0.55 -22.82
CA TYR A 33 -5.99 -1.10 -23.08
C TYR A 33 -5.92 -2.37 -23.94
N GLY A 34 -6.94 -3.20 -23.77
CA GLY A 34 -7.24 -4.33 -24.62
C GLY A 34 -6.28 -5.52 -24.47
N THR A 35 -6.75 -6.66 -24.96
CA THR A 35 -6.08 -7.97 -24.84
C THR A 35 -4.80 -8.11 -25.67
N LYS A 36 -4.54 -7.17 -26.58
CA LYS A 36 -3.26 -7.08 -27.33
C LYS A 36 -2.15 -6.41 -26.51
N GLY A 37 -2.46 -5.89 -25.32
CA GLY A 37 -1.48 -5.22 -24.49
C GLY A 37 -1.03 -3.86 -25.04
N THR A 38 -1.93 -3.10 -25.65
CA THR A 38 -1.60 -1.79 -26.23
C THR A 38 -1.33 -0.79 -25.13
N ILE A 39 -0.10 -0.29 -25.04
CA ILE A 39 0.30 0.71 -24.07
C ILE A 39 -0.19 2.10 -24.52
N ASP A 40 -0.72 2.87 -23.56
CA ASP A 40 -1.10 4.26 -23.79
C ASP A 40 0.12 5.10 -24.17
N THR A 41 0.01 5.88 -25.24
CA THR A 41 1.15 6.62 -25.80
C THR A 41 1.73 7.69 -24.86
N LYS A 42 1.00 8.06 -23.82
CA LYS A 42 1.46 9.02 -22.81
C LYS A 42 1.79 8.38 -21.44
N PHE A 43 1.61 7.06 -21.31
CA PHE A 43 1.83 6.36 -20.05
C PHE A 43 3.21 6.64 -19.45
N THR A 44 4.28 6.26 -20.17
CA THR A 44 5.67 6.41 -19.68
C THR A 44 5.98 7.86 -19.32
N ARG A 45 5.66 8.80 -20.23
CA ARG A 45 5.85 10.24 -19.97
C ARG A 45 5.14 10.71 -18.70
N ASN A 46 3.89 10.33 -18.52
CA ASN A 46 3.10 10.79 -17.38
C ASN A 46 3.59 10.15 -16.08
N ALA A 47 3.95 8.87 -16.09
CA ALA A 47 4.50 8.16 -14.94
C ALA A 47 5.87 8.72 -14.51
N ASP A 48 6.77 8.97 -15.47
CA ASP A 48 8.09 9.58 -15.21
C ASP A 48 7.96 11.00 -14.66
N LEU A 49 7.01 11.77 -15.19
CA LEU A 49 6.74 13.12 -14.70
C LEU A 49 6.17 13.11 -13.27
N CYS A 50 5.23 12.22 -12.97
CA CYS A 50 4.74 12.05 -11.60
C CYS A 50 5.87 11.66 -10.64
N ARG A 51 6.73 10.71 -11.03
CA ARG A 51 7.90 10.33 -10.21
C ARG A 51 8.82 11.52 -9.95
N SER A 52 9.16 12.29 -10.98
CA SER A 52 10.07 13.44 -10.84
C SER A 52 9.49 14.57 -9.97
N LEU A 53 8.17 14.72 -9.96
CA LEU A 53 7.45 15.72 -9.17
C LEU A 53 7.04 15.22 -7.77
N GLY A 54 7.33 13.95 -7.44
CA GLY A 54 6.89 13.33 -6.19
C GLY A 54 5.37 13.28 -6.05
N ILE A 55 4.65 13.06 -7.16
CA ILE A 55 3.19 12.89 -7.17
C ILE A 55 2.88 11.39 -7.05
N PRO A 56 2.18 10.95 -5.99
CA PRO A 56 1.74 9.57 -5.87
C PRO A 56 0.80 9.18 -7.01
N VAL A 57 0.89 7.94 -7.49
CA VAL A 57 0.07 7.48 -8.62
C VAL A 57 -0.78 6.26 -8.28
N GLY A 58 -1.88 6.12 -9.02
CA GLY A 58 -2.56 4.89 -9.32
C GLY A 58 -2.46 4.60 -10.82
N PHE A 59 -2.80 3.38 -11.21
CA PHE A 59 -2.79 2.97 -12.60
C PHE A 59 -4.09 2.30 -12.98
N TYR A 60 -4.53 2.43 -14.24
CA TYR A 60 -5.69 1.71 -14.75
C TYR A 60 -5.47 1.12 -16.13
N TRP A 61 -6.23 0.06 -16.42
CA TRP A 61 -6.27 -0.63 -17.71
C TRP A 61 -7.68 -0.66 -18.26
N TYR A 62 -7.90 -0.08 -19.43
CA TYR A 62 -9.20 -0.09 -20.11
C TYR A 62 -9.44 -1.45 -20.79
N SER A 63 -10.48 -2.16 -20.36
CA SER A 63 -10.70 -3.54 -20.77
C SER A 63 -11.47 -3.65 -22.09
N TYR A 64 -10.87 -4.37 -23.03
CA TYR A 64 -11.52 -4.93 -24.22
C TYR A 64 -11.68 -6.44 -24.16
N ALA A 65 -11.43 -7.07 -23.04
CA ALA A 65 -11.66 -8.49 -22.86
C ALA A 65 -13.14 -8.84 -23.03
N LEU A 66 -13.39 -10.02 -23.60
CA LEU A 66 -14.73 -10.60 -23.76
C LEU A 66 -14.88 -11.91 -22.98
N ASN A 67 -13.82 -12.35 -22.31
CA ASN A 67 -13.78 -13.55 -21.47
C ASN A 67 -12.63 -13.45 -20.45
N VAL A 68 -12.60 -14.40 -19.52
CA VAL A 68 -11.65 -14.45 -18.42
C VAL A 68 -10.20 -14.52 -18.89
N GLU A 69 -9.90 -15.29 -19.94
CA GLU A 69 -8.55 -15.40 -20.48
C GLU A 69 -8.06 -14.09 -21.11
N GLY A 70 -8.98 -13.33 -21.71
CA GLY A 70 -8.68 -11.96 -22.16
C GLY A 70 -8.31 -11.05 -21.00
N ALA A 71 -9.07 -11.08 -19.91
CA ALA A 71 -8.79 -10.28 -18.71
C ALA A 71 -7.44 -10.64 -18.06
N LYS A 72 -7.07 -11.92 -18.01
CA LYS A 72 -5.74 -12.35 -17.55
C LYS A 72 -4.61 -11.83 -18.42
N LYS A 73 -4.81 -11.79 -19.75
CA LYS A 73 -3.82 -11.19 -20.67
C LYS A 73 -3.67 -9.69 -20.44
N GLU A 74 -4.77 -8.98 -20.18
CA GLU A 74 -4.76 -7.56 -19.83
C GLU A 74 -4.06 -7.32 -18.49
N ALA A 75 -4.31 -8.15 -17.48
CA ALA A 75 -3.61 -8.11 -16.20
C ALA A 75 -2.10 -8.30 -16.35
N GLN A 76 -1.66 -9.30 -17.13
CA GLN A 76 -0.23 -9.54 -17.35
C GLN A 76 0.44 -8.38 -18.10
N ALA A 77 -0.23 -7.80 -19.10
CA ALA A 77 0.27 -6.62 -19.81
C ALA A 77 0.42 -5.42 -18.88
N MET A 78 -0.58 -5.20 -18.02
CA MET A 78 -0.56 -4.18 -16.97
C MET A 78 0.63 -4.38 -16.03
N ILE A 79 0.76 -5.56 -15.43
CA ILE A 79 1.83 -5.91 -14.48
C ILE A 79 3.22 -5.65 -15.08
N ASN A 80 3.44 -6.10 -16.31
CA ASN A 80 4.72 -5.92 -17.00
C ASN A 80 5.03 -4.43 -17.22
N ALA A 81 4.03 -3.64 -17.60
CA ALA A 81 4.22 -2.23 -17.91
C ALA A 81 4.50 -1.38 -16.65
N ILE A 82 3.83 -1.69 -15.52
CA ILE A 82 3.97 -0.90 -14.29
C ILE A 82 5.11 -1.37 -13.38
N ALA A 83 5.74 -2.51 -13.64
CA ALA A 83 6.84 -3.04 -12.82
C ALA A 83 7.95 -2.02 -12.55
N PRO A 84 8.41 -1.19 -13.53
CA PRO A 84 9.40 -0.15 -13.28
C PRO A 84 8.92 0.98 -12.37
N TYR A 85 7.61 1.10 -12.14
CA TYR A 85 6.97 2.20 -11.39
C TYR A 85 6.43 1.77 -10.04
N LYS A 86 6.78 0.57 -9.55
CA LYS A 86 6.27 0.00 -8.30
C LYS A 86 6.49 0.91 -7.09
N ASP A 87 7.56 1.68 -7.08
CA ASP A 87 7.97 2.61 -6.03
C ASP A 87 7.03 3.81 -5.84
N ILE A 88 6.31 4.23 -6.89
CA ILE A 88 5.42 5.40 -6.84
C ILE A 88 3.93 5.05 -6.78
N VAL A 89 3.55 3.76 -6.87
CA VAL A 89 2.15 3.31 -6.79
C VAL A 89 1.67 3.43 -5.34
N GLN A 90 0.75 4.35 -5.10
CA GLN A 90 0.13 4.59 -3.79
C GLN A 90 -1.39 4.69 -3.85
N TYR A 91 -1.96 4.69 -5.06
CA TYR A 91 -3.40 4.81 -5.30
C TYR A 91 -3.97 3.63 -6.10
N GLY A 92 -3.34 2.45 -5.97
CA GLY A 92 -3.85 1.17 -6.46
C GLY A 92 -3.75 0.97 -7.97
N VAL A 93 -4.19 -0.22 -8.38
CA VAL A 93 -4.25 -0.69 -9.76
C VAL A 93 -5.70 -1.04 -10.07
N TRP A 94 -6.27 -0.47 -11.12
CA TRP A 94 -7.70 -0.50 -11.37
C TRP A 94 -8.04 -1.15 -12.70
N PHE A 95 -8.95 -2.11 -12.66
CA PHE A 95 -9.53 -2.70 -13.87
C PHE A 95 -10.73 -1.87 -14.31
N ASP A 96 -10.58 -1.17 -15.43
CA ASP A 96 -11.62 -0.31 -15.99
C ASP A 96 -12.58 -1.16 -16.82
N MET A 97 -13.69 -1.51 -16.19
CA MET A 97 -14.73 -2.39 -16.72
C MET A 97 -15.98 -1.59 -17.11
N GLU A 98 -15.99 -1.18 -18.34
CA GLU A 98 -17.11 -0.44 -18.94
C GLU A 98 -17.27 -0.78 -20.42
N ASP A 99 -18.22 -0.15 -21.10
CA ASP A 99 -18.45 -0.27 -22.55
C ASP A 99 -18.85 1.07 -23.18
N ALA A 100 -18.14 2.15 -22.78
CA ALA A 100 -18.46 3.52 -23.22
C ALA A 100 -18.36 3.70 -24.75
N ASP A 101 -17.48 2.94 -25.41
CA ASP A 101 -17.31 2.94 -26.87
C ASP A 101 -18.16 1.87 -27.61
N GLY A 102 -18.91 1.06 -26.86
CA GLY A 102 -19.77 -0.01 -27.40
C GLY A 102 -19.00 -1.20 -27.96
N TYR A 103 -17.73 -1.38 -27.61
CA TYR A 103 -16.91 -2.49 -28.11
C TYR A 103 -17.46 -3.85 -27.68
N LYS A 104 -17.76 -4.04 -26.39
CA LYS A 104 -18.29 -5.29 -25.86
C LYS A 104 -19.67 -5.59 -26.46
N ALA A 105 -20.53 -4.57 -26.57
CA ALA A 105 -21.86 -4.71 -27.20
C ALA A 105 -21.76 -5.17 -28.66
N LYS A 106 -20.84 -4.61 -29.44
CA LYS A 106 -20.64 -4.97 -30.86
C LYS A 106 -20.03 -6.36 -31.06
N ASN A 107 -19.29 -6.88 -30.07
CA ASN A 107 -18.57 -8.15 -30.16
C ASN A 107 -19.21 -9.27 -29.33
N GLY A 108 -20.49 -9.15 -28.98
CA GLY A 108 -21.22 -10.14 -28.17
C GLY A 108 -21.02 -9.91 -26.69
N MET A 109 -21.71 -8.91 -26.14
CA MET A 109 -21.65 -8.55 -24.71
C MET A 109 -21.57 -9.78 -23.82
N PRO A 110 -20.51 -9.93 -23.01
CA PRO A 110 -20.41 -11.03 -22.06
C PRO A 110 -21.54 -11.00 -21.03
N SER A 111 -21.92 -12.16 -20.51
CA SER A 111 -22.89 -12.23 -19.41
C SER A 111 -22.37 -11.47 -18.17
N ASN A 112 -23.28 -11.00 -17.32
CA ASN A 112 -22.90 -10.33 -16.07
C ASN A 112 -21.97 -11.21 -15.21
N GLN A 113 -22.21 -12.52 -15.17
CA GLN A 113 -21.33 -13.46 -14.48
C GLN A 113 -19.93 -13.47 -15.09
N THR A 114 -19.83 -13.52 -16.43
CA THR A 114 -18.53 -13.48 -17.12
C THR A 114 -17.79 -12.16 -16.84
N LEU A 115 -18.50 -11.01 -16.88
CA LEU A 115 -17.92 -9.70 -16.56
C LEU A 115 -17.34 -9.66 -15.14
N ARG A 116 -18.07 -10.21 -14.16
CA ARG A 116 -17.60 -10.31 -12.77
C ARG A 116 -16.38 -11.22 -12.63
N GLN A 117 -16.38 -12.38 -13.29
CA GLN A 117 -15.24 -13.30 -13.31
C GLN A 117 -14.00 -12.67 -13.97
N MET A 118 -14.19 -11.86 -15.00
CA MET A 118 -13.10 -11.09 -15.63
C MET A 118 -12.49 -10.09 -14.66
N CYS A 119 -13.33 -9.34 -13.92
CA CYS A 119 -12.86 -8.42 -12.89
C CYS A 119 -12.07 -9.16 -11.81
N ALA A 120 -12.61 -10.26 -11.28
CA ALA A 120 -11.93 -11.06 -10.27
C ALA A 120 -10.58 -11.58 -10.77
N ALA A 121 -10.52 -12.12 -11.99
CA ALA A 121 -9.28 -12.67 -12.55
C ALA A 121 -8.19 -11.61 -12.77
N PHE A 122 -8.57 -10.38 -13.16
CA PHE A 122 -7.62 -9.27 -13.27
C PHE A 122 -7.10 -8.86 -11.90
N CYS A 123 -8.00 -8.64 -10.95
CA CYS A 123 -7.63 -8.21 -9.60
C CYS A 123 -6.76 -9.26 -8.90
N GLU A 124 -7.14 -10.55 -8.95
CA GLU A 124 -6.34 -11.63 -8.39
C GLU A 124 -4.91 -11.68 -8.97
N ALA A 125 -4.78 -11.52 -10.29
CA ALA A 125 -3.47 -11.53 -10.94
C ALA A 125 -2.59 -10.35 -10.51
N THR A 126 -3.17 -9.15 -10.38
CA THR A 126 -2.44 -7.94 -9.97
C THR A 126 -2.12 -7.95 -8.46
N GLU A 127 -3.01 -8.50 -7.62
CA GLU A 127 -2.73 -8.72 -6.19
C GLU A 127 -1.61 -9.74 -5.97
N ASN A 128 -1.61 -10.84 -6.72
CA ASN A 128 -0.52 -11.83 -6.70
C ASN A 128 0.83 -11.24 -7.13
N ALA A 129 0.84 -10.20 -7.95
CA ALA A 129 2.03 -9.42 -8.28
C ALA A 129 2.41 -8.38 -7.21
N GLY A 130 1.65 -8.28 -6.13
CA GLY A 130 1.90 -7.42 -4.97
C GLY A 130 1.43 -5.98 -5.17
N TYR A 131 0.33 -5.77 -5.90
CA TYR A 131 -0.34 -4.48 -6.03
C TYR A 131 -1.68 -4.50 -5.30
N TYR A 132 -2.08 -3.35 -4.78
CA TYR A 132 -3.46 -3.15 -4.34
C TYR A 132 -4.34 -3.05 -5.58
N SER A 133 -5.42 -3.84 -5.66
CA SER A 133 -6.24 -3.92 -6.87
C SER A 133 -7.72 -3.64 -6.61
N GLY A 134 -8.38 -3.05 -7.60
CA GLY A 134 -9.79 -2.77 -7.56
C GLY A 134 -10.42 -2.62 -8.94
N ILE A 135 -11.69 -2.28 -8.94
CA ILE A 135 -12.55 -2.23 -10.14
C ILE A 135 -13.05 -0.80 -10.34
N TYR A 136 -12.75 -0.21 -11.51
CA TYR A 136 -13.43 1.01 -11.95
C TYR A 136 -14.63 0.65 -12.83
N ALA A 137 -15.74 1.28 -12.55
CA ALA A 137 -16.92 1.31 -13.41
C ALA A 137 -17.86 2.44 -13.02
N SER A 138 -18.85 2.73 -13.89
CA SER A 138 -19.95 3.61 -13.53
C SER A 138 -20.80 2.99 -12.41
N GLU A 139 -21.44 3.83 -11.61
CA GLU A 139 -22.39 3.41 -10.56
C GLU A 139 -23.47 2.47 -11.13
N SER A 140 -23.93 2.74 -12.35
CA SER A 140 -24.92 1.89 -13.04
C SER A 140 -24.36 0.48 -13.31
N TRP A 141 -23.12 0.37 -13.80
CA TRP A 141 -22.47 -0.91 -14.06
C TRP A 141 -22.22 -1.69 -12.78
N LEU A 142 -21.77 -1.02 -11.73
CA LEU A 142 -21.56 -1.65 -10.43
C LEU A 142 -22.84 -2.25 -9.86
N LYS A 143 -23.99 -1.56 -10.03
CA LYS A 143 -25.28 -2.06 -9.55
C LYS A 143 -25.86 -3.18 -10.39
N ASN A 144 -25.74 -3.10 -11.71
CA ASN A 144 -26.50 -3.95 -12.62
C ASN A 144 -25.67 -5.11 -13.21
N GLN A 145 -24.42 -4.85 -13.62
CA GLN A 145 -23.55 -5.83 -14.27
C GLN A 145 -22.57 -6.49 -13.31
N LEU A 146 -22.00 -5.70 -12.39
CA LEU A 146 -20.87 -6.10 -11.58
C LEU A 146 -21.22 -6.41 -10.12
N ASN A 147 -22.49 -6.40 -9.75
CA ASN A 147 -22.94 -6.76 -8.41
C ASN A 147 -22.97 -8.28 -8.26
N GLY A 148 -22.05 -8.84 -7.50
CA GLY A 148 -21.95 -10.28 -7.24
C GLY A 148 -20.78 -10.67 -6.36
N SER A 149 -20.76 -11.94 -5.93
CA SER A 149 -19.76 -12.48 -5.00
C SER A 149 -18.35 -12.41 -5.56
N GLU A 150 -18.16 -12.51 -6.87
CA GLU A 150 -16.87 -12.49 -7.54
C GLU A 150 -16.18 -11.13 -7.41
N THR A 151 -16.96 -10.07 -7.37
CA THR A 151 -16.46 -8.68 -7.29
C THR A 151 -16.53 -8.09 -5.88
N ALA A 152 -17.27 -8.73 -4.97
CA ALA A 152 -17.47 -8.23 -3.61
C ALA A 152 -16.16 -8.00 -2.82
N PRO A 153 -15.11 -8.84 -2.96
CA PRO A 153 -13.87 -8.65 -2.22
C PRO A 153 -13.04 -7.44 -2.64
N TYR A 154 -13.28 -6.89 -3.83
CA TYR A 154 -12.44 -5.84 -4.41
C TYR A 154 -13.03 -4.46 -4.19
N ASP A 155 -12.18 -3.48 -3.93
CA ASP A 155 -12.58 -2.09 -3.83
C ASP A 155 -13.10 -1.52 -5.15
N LYS A 156 -13.88 -0.44 -5.03
CA LYS A 156 -14.52 0.22 -6.16
C LYS A 156 -13.99 1.64 -6.33
N TRP A 157 -13.54 1.94 -7.54
CA TRP A 157 -13.41 3.29 -8.05
C TRP A 157 -14.66 3.59 -8.87
N VAL A 158 -15.53 4.40 -8.31
CA VAL A 158 -16.88 4.63 -8.86
C VAL A 158 -16.92 5.89 -9.70
N ALA A 159 -17.38 5.79 -10.94
CA ALA A 159 -17.78 6.94 -11.71
C ALA A 159 -19.27 7.23 -11.48
N GLN A 160 -19.54 8.36 -10.80
CA GLN A 160 -20.89 8.87 -10.59
C GLN A 160 -20.85 10.38 -10.60
N TRP A 161 -21.29 10.96 -11.69
CA TRP A 161 -21.23 12.40 -11.91
C TRP A 161 -22.56 13.05 -11.57
N PRO A 162 -22.58 13.99 -10.62
CA PRO A 162 -23.77 14.78 -10.35
C PRO A 162 -24.17 15.56 -11.59
N THR A 163 -25.40 15.39 -12.01
CA THR A 163 -25.97 16.12 -13.15
C THR A 163 -27.25 16.83 -12.75
N SER A 164 -27.48 18.01 -13.30
CA SER A 164 -28.76 18.72 -13.23
C SER A 164 -29.24 19.00 -14.64
N GLY A 165 -30.43 18.49 -14.98
CA GLY A 165 -30.98 18.64 -16.33
C GLY A 165 -30.07 18.08 -17.44
N GLY A 166 -29.37 16.96 -17.17
CA GLY A 166 -28.45 16.32 -18.13
C GLY A 166 -27.12 17.07 -18.32
N LYS A 167 -26.85 18.12 -17.54
CA LYS A 167 -25.58 18.83 -17.55
C LYS A 167 -24.82 18.56 -16.25
N GLN A 168 -23.50 18.42 -16.34
CA GLN A 168 -22.67 18.35 -15.14
C GLN A 168 -22.75 19.68 -14.39
N THR A 169 -23.03 19.60 -13.09
CA THR A 169 -23.18 20.77 -12.23
C THR A 169 -21.89 21.21 -11.55
N GLY A 170 -20.75 20.60 -11.91
CA GLY A 170 -19.45 20.91 -11.32
C GLY A 170 -19.15 20.11 -10.06
N LEU A 171 -18.37 20.68 -9.15
CA LEU A 171 -17.94 20.05 -7.92
C LEU A 171 -19.12 19.77 -7.01
N SER A 172 -19.44 18.51 -6.76
CA SER A 172 -20.30 18.13 -5.65
C SER A 172 -19.46 17.76 -4.42
N THR A 173 -20.07 17.87 -3.25
CA THR A 173 -19.46 17.39 -2.01
C THR A 173 -19.30 15.87 -2.10
N PRO A 174 -18.15 15.30 -1.67
CA PRO A 174 -17.98 13.86 -1.58
C PRO A 174 -19.03 13.28 -0.62
N ASP A 175 -20.06 12.69 -1.15
CA ASP A 175 -21.10 11.99 -0.39
C ASP A 175 -21.19 10.58 -0.96
N THR A 176 -20.30 9.71 -0.51
CA THR A 176 -20.41 8.29 -0.82
C THR A 176 -21.32 7.65 0.22
N LYS A 177 -22.48 7.23 -0.23
CA LYS A 177 -23.41 6.44 0.60
C LYS A 177 -23.08 4.95 0.59
N ARG A 178 -21.99 4.57 -0.08
CA ARG A 178 -21.52 3.19 -0.20
C ARG A 178 -20.28 2.98 0.65
N SER A 179 -20.32 1.99 1.53
CA SER A 179 -19.19 1.60 2.37
C SER A 179 -18.03 0.97 1.58
N ASP A 180 -18.31 0.48 0.37
CA ASP A 180 -17.34 -0.15 -0.53
C ASP A 180 -16.70 0.81 -1.53
N VAL A 181 -16.98 2.13 -1.45
CA VAL A 181 -16.40 3.15 -2.33
C VAL A 181 -15.22 3.81 -1.64
N HIS A 182 -14.04 3.49 -2.09
CA HIS A 182 -12.79 4.07 -1.61
C HIS A 182 -12.25 5.18 -2.51
N LEU A 183 -12.66 5.17 -3.80
CA LEU A 183 -12.26 6.15 -4.80
C LEU A 183 -13.47 6.53 -5.65
N TRP A 184 -13.71 7.83 -5.82
CA TRP A 184 -14.87 8.37 -6.52
C TRP A 184 -14.45 9.35 -7.61
N GLN A 185 -14.72 9.02 -8.88
CA GLN A 185 -14.66 9.96 -9.99
C GLN A 185 -16.00 10.72 -10.05
N PHE A 186 -15.97 11.98 -9.64
CA PHE A 186 -17.20 12.75 -9.45
C PHE A 186 -17.51 13.72 -10.58
N THR A 187 -16.59 13.93 -11.52
CA THR A 187 -16.80 14.76 -12.71
C THR A 187 -15.78 14.43 -13.79
N SER A 188 -16.19 14.55 -15.06
CA SER A 188 -15.30 14.60 -16.22
C SER A 188 -15.07 16.02 -16.75
N ALA A 189 -15.54 17.04 -16.02
CA ALA A 189 -15.46 18.45 -16.40
C ALA A 189 -14.71 19.31 -15.39
N GLY A 190 -13.79 18.70 -14.63
CA GLY A 190 -12.95 19.41 -13.67
C GLY A 190 -12.11 20.50 -14.32
N ARG A 191 -11.96 21.63 -13.62
CA ARG A 191 -11.15 22.76 -14.08
C ARG A 191 -10.02 23.00 -13.10
N PHE A 192 -8.83 23.22 -13.66
CA PHE A 192 -7.60 23.44 -12.91
C PHE A 192 -6.83 24.61 -13.52
N SER A 193 -6.24 25.44 -12.69
CA SER A 193 -5.34 26.49 -13.15
C SER A 193 -4.13 25.84 -13.82
N GLY A 194 -3.76 26.30 -15.00
CA GLY A 194 -2.64 25.74 -15.78
C GLY A 194 -3.04 24.63 -16.78
N TYR A 195 -4.34 24.31 -16.87
CA TYR A 195 -4.84 23.39 -17.91
C TYR A 195 -6.15 23.89 -18.51
N SER A 196 -6.20 24.04 -19.83
CA SER A 196 -7.34 24.63 -20.53
C SER A 196 -8.49 23.66 -20.82
N GLY A 197 -8.25 22.34 -20.73
CA GLY A 197 -9.22 21.27 -20.98
C GLY A 197 -10.06 20.90 -19.77
N ASN A 198 -10.91 19.89 -19.96
CA ASN A 198 -11.58 19.18 -18.89
C ASN A 198 -10.68 18.07 -18.34
N LEU A 199 -10.76 17.82 -17.04
CA LEU A 199 -10.07 16.70 -16.38
C LEU A 199 -11.07 15.89 -15.57
N ASP A 200 -10.97 14.59 -15.70
CA ASP A 200 -11.62 13.66 -14.79
C ASP A 200 -11.05 13.87 -13.39
N THR A 201 -11.93 14.10 -12.42
CA THR A 201 -11.53 14.49 -11.08
C THR A 201 -12.08 13.53 -10.04
N ASN A 202 -11.24 13.20 -9.08
CA ASN A 202 -11.46 12.12 -8.13
C ASN A 202 -11.30 12.58 -6.68
N TYR A 203 -12.01 11.88 -5.77
CA TYR A 203 -11.72 11.86 -4.34
C TYR A 203 -11.33 10.46 -3.89
N ALA A 204 -10.22 10.34 -3.17
CA ALA A 204 -9.84 9.14 -2.44
C ALA A 204 -10.17 9.31 -0.95
N TYR A 205 -10.85 8.33 -0.36
CA TYR A 205 -11.34 8.37 1.02
C TYR A 205 -10.46 7.60 1.99
N VAL A 206 -9.65 6.69 1.48
CA VAL A 206 -8.73 5.85 2.25
C VAL A 206 -7.31 5.96 1.71
N SER A 207 -6.34 5.55 2.52
CA SER A 207 -4.98 5.31 2.06
C SER A 207 -4.90 3.95 1.38
N PHE A 208 -4.21 3.88 0.26
CA PHE A 208 -3.95 2.63 -0.44
C PHE A 208 -2.57 2.12 -0.05
N PRO A 209 -2.41 0.85 0.33
CA PRO A 209 -1.12 0.32 0.73
C PRO A 209 -0.13 0.34 -0.44
N ASN A 210 1.11 0.72 -0.16
CA ASN A 210 2.19 0.63 -1.14
C ASN A 210 2.49 -0.83 -1.50
N PRO A 211 2.71 -1.15 -2.78
CA PRO A 211 3.19 -2.47 -3.18
C PRO A 211 4.50 -2.82 -2.47
N GLY A 212 4.52 -3.93 -1.76
CA GLY A 212 5.68 -4.38 -0.98
C GLY A 212 5.81 -3.79 0.43
N ALA A 213 4.96 -2.87 0.84
CA ALA A 213 4.68 -2.66 2.25
C ALA A 213 3.83 -3.84 2.74
N SER A 214 4.24 -4.51 3.81
CA SER A 214 3.34 -5.40 4.54
C SER A 214 2.11 -4.57 4.93
N THR A 215 1.00 -4.84 4.30
CA THR A 215 -0.26 -4.12 4.45
C THR A 215 -0.76 -4.22 5.88
N PRO A 216 -1.03 -3.11 6.55
CA PRO A 216 -2.13 -3.13 7.51
C PRO A 216 -3.41 -3.31 6.67
N ALA A 217 -4.25 -4.27 7.04
CA ALA A 217 -5.57 -4.44 6.46
C ALA A 217 -6.33 -3.09 6.45
N PRO A 218 -7.19 -2.82 5.43
CA PRO A 218 -7.96 -1.59 5.37
C PRO A 218 -8.72 -1.40 6.69
N GLU A 219 -8.52 -0.21 7.30
CA GLU A 219 -9.25 0.17 8.49
C GLU A 219 -10.74 0.24 8.14
N PRO A 220 -11.59 -0.60 8.74
CA PRO A 220 -13.03 -0.52 8.48
C PRO A 220 -13.54 0.85 8.93
N ALA A 221 -14.48 1.42 8.18
CA ALA A 221 -15.22 2.62 8.57
C ALA A 221 -15.69 2.51 10.03
N PRO A 222 -15.72 3.60 10.82
CA PRO A 222 -15.94 3.53 12.25
C PRO A 222 -17.33 2.95 12.56
N GLU A 223 -17.38 1.65 12.79
CA GLU A 223 -18.39 1.03 13.63
C GLU A 223 -18.03 1.28 15.10
N PRO A 224 -18.98 1.29 16.04
CA PRO A 224 -18.70 1.58 17.44
C PRO A 224 -17.63 0.60 17.95
N ILE A 225 -16.55 1.16 18.46
CA ILE A 225 -15.29 0.56 18.88
C ILE A 225 -15.45 -0.84 19.48
N PRO A 226 -15.09 -1.93 18.74
CA PRO A 226 -14.67 -3.17 19.39
C PRO A 226 -13.21 -2.99 19.81
N ALA A 227 -12.87 -3.52 20.97
CA ALA A 227 -11.52 -3.49 21.54
C ALA A 227 -10.46 -3.99 20.53
N PRO A 228 -9.21 -3.47 20.57
CA PRO A 228 -8.16 -3.76 19.59
C PRO A 228 -7.92 -5.27 19.47
N THR A 229 -8.02 -5.79 18.24
CA THR A 229 -7.63 -7.19 17.94
C THR A 229 -6.14 -7.35 18.22
N PRO A 230 -5.72 -8.26 19.08
CA PRO A 230 -4.31 -8.43 19.41
C PRO A 230 -3.50 -8.85 18.18
N THR A 231 -2.54 -8.03 17.78
CA THR A 231 -1.57 -8.34 16.74
C THR A 231 -0.72 -9.52 17.18
N GLN A 232 -0.62 -10.59 16.39
CA GLN A 232 0.23 -11.72 16.71
C GLN A 232 1.71 -11.29 16.83
N LYS A 233 2.25 -11.35 18.04
CA LYS A 233 3.61 -10.88 18.36
C LYS A 233 4.69 -11.92 18.09
N PHE A 234 4.34 -13.21 18.17
CA PHE A 234 5.25 -14.34 17.97
C PHE A 234 4.68 -15.28 16.91
N ASN A 235 5.50 -15.73 15.96
CA ASN A 235 5.09 -16.65 14.91
C ASN A 235 5.20 -18.10 15.37
N ILE A 236 4.40 -18.98 14.78
CA ILE A 236 4.56 -20.44 14.98
C ILE A 236 5.96 -20.84 14.50
N GLY A 237 6.70 -21.55 15.36
CA GLY A 237 8.09 -21.94 15.13
C GLY A 237 9.13 -21.05 15.80
N ASP A 238 8.76 -19.85 16.26
CA ASP A 238 9.68 -18.96 16.96
C ASP A 238 10.22 -19.64 18.23
N SER A 239 11.54 -19.56 18.42
CA SER A 239 12.19 -19.95 19.68
C SER A 239 11.99 -18.85 20.69
N VAL A 240 11.42 -19.18 21.84
CA VAL A 240 11.05 -18.23 22.89
C VAL A 240 11.50 -18.66 24.27
N ILE A 241 11.69 -17.70 25.16
CA ILE A 241 11.85 -17.92 26.59
C ILE A 241 10.52 -17.57 27.25
N ILE A 242 9.95 -18.49 28.00
CA ILE A 242 8.68 -18.36 28.67
C ILE A 242 8.86 -18.31 30.19
N ASN A 243 8.07 -17.42 30.84
CA ASN A 243 8.16 -17.20 32.26
C ASN A 243 6.81 -16.68 32.79
N GLY A 244 6.02 -17.53 33.44
CA GLY A 244 4.70 -17.15 33.94
C GLY A 244 3.74 -18.32 34.09
N ASN A 245 2.45 -18.02 34.07
CA ASN A 245 1.38 -18.99 34.25
C ASN A 245 1.09 -19.77 32.96
N LEU A 246 0.80 -21.07 33.14
CA LEU A 246 0.34 -21.97 32.09
C LEU A 246 -1.14 -22.28 32.30
N TYR A 247 -1.90 -22.36 31.20
CA TYR A 247 -3.34 -22.57 31.20
C TYR A 247 -3.70 -23.79 30.35
N THR A 248 -4.75 -24.52 30.73
CA THR A 248 -5.22 -25.72 30.01
C THR A 248 -5.86 -25.39 28.67
N SER A 249 -6.39 -24.18 28.51
CA SER A 249 -6.93 -23.69 27.24
C SER A 249 -6.64 -22.19 27.07
N SER A 250 -6.80 -21.70 25.84
CA SER A 250 -6.55 -20.30 25.49
C SER A 250 -7.45 -19.29 26.22
N ASN A 251 -8.54 -19.73 26.84
CA ASN A 251 -9.49 -18.90 27.60
C ASN A 251 -9.81 -19.47 29.03
N ALA A 252 -8.92 -20.29 29.56
CA ALA A 252 -9.10 -20.80 30.92
C ALA A 252 -9.02 -19.67 31.96
N THR A 253 -9.86 -19.68 32.98
CA THR A 253 -9.95 -18.63 34.00
C THR A 253 -8.94 -18.81 35.14
N SER A 254 -8.34 -20.00 35.27
CA SER A 254 -7.38 -20.32 36.34
C SER A 254 -6.15 -21.00 35.77
N PRO A 255 -4.94 -20.68 36.26
CA PRO A 255 -3.72 -21.32 35.83
C PRO A 255 -3.69 -22.80 36.28
N ALA A 256 -3.14 -23.66 35.40
CA ALA A 256 -2.91 -25.08 35.68
C ALA A 256 -1.48 -25.34 36.19
N GLY A 257 -0.58 -24.38 36.05
CA GLY A 257 0.81 -24.48 36.49
C GLY A 257 1.57 -23.20 36.23
N THR A 258 2.87 -23.24 36.52
CA THR A 258 3.80 -22.12 36.26
C THR A 258 5.07 -22.66 35.59
N VAL A 259 5.74 -21.77 34.85
CA VAL A 259 7.05 -22.03 34.24
C VAL A 259 7.97 -20.86 34.47
N SER A 260 9.28 -21.12 34.63
CA SER A 260 10.30 -20.11 34.83
C SER A 260 11.47 -20.30 33.87
N ASN A 261 11.78 -19.24 33.10
CA ASN A 261 12.95 -19.15 32.20
C ASN A 261 13.14 -20.38 31.30
N LYS A 262 12.05 -20.96 30.78
CA LYS A 262 12.14 -22.14 29.91
C LYS A 262 12.23 -21.73 28.45
N THR A 263 13.26 -22.17 27.76
CA THR A 263 13.37 -22.05 26.30
C THR A 263 12.50 -23.10 25.63
N THR A 264 11.67 -22.68 24.67
CA THR A 264 10.72 -23.54 23.93
C THR A 264 10.40 -22.91 22.56
N LYS A 265 9.45 -23.46 21.82
CA LYS A 265 8.96 -22.91 20.55
C LYS A 265 7.46 -22.68 20.60
N ILE A 266 7.00 -21.62 19.95
CA ILE A 266 5.56 -21.40 19.72
C ILE A 266 5.03 -22.46 18.77
N THR A 267 3.95 -23.14 19.14
CA THR A 267 3.32 -24.20 18.34
C THR A 267 1.90 -23.90 17.90
N ARG A 268 1.18 -23.06 18.66
CA ARG A 268 -0.19 -22.65 18.32
C ARG A 268 -0.42 -21.20 18.70
N TYR A 269 -1.28 -20.55 17.92
CA TYR A 269 -1.79 -19.20 18.21
C TYR A 269 -3.32 -19.17 18.13
N ALA A 270 -3.97 -18.56 19.10
CA ALA A 270 -5.41 -18.36 19.17
C ALA A 270 -5.69 -16.84 19.23
N ALA A 271 -6.04 -16.24 18.10
CA ALA A 271 -6.32 -14.82 18.00
C ALA A 271 -7.46 -14.39 18.95
N GLY A 272 -7.28 -13.28 19.66
CA GLY A 272 -8.29 -12.72 20.55
C GLY A 272 -8.52 -13.50 21.85
N ALA A 273 -7.79 -14.59 22.12
CA ALA A 273 -7.89 -15.35 23.35
C ALA A 273 -7.14 -14.67 24.50
N ALA A 274 -7.56 -14.93 25.75
CA ALA A 274 -6.92 -14.41 26.96
C ALA A 274 -5.47 -14.88 27.09
N HIS A 275 -5.16 -16.10 26.62
CA HIS A 275 -3.83 -16.74 26.63
C HIS A 275 -3.51 -17.22 25.22
N PRO A 276 -3.03 -16.34 24.33
CA PRO A 276 -3.06 -16.60 22.90
C PRO A 276 -2.01 -17.59 22.37
N TYR A 277 -1.00 -17.96 23.14
CA TYR A 277 0.10 -18.80 22.66
C TYR A 277 0.21 -20.14 23.41
N ASN A 278 0.44 -21.22 22.65
CA ASN A 278 0.85 -22.51 23.18
C ASN A 278 2.25 -22.88 22.68
N THR A 279 2.96 -23.73 23.41
CA THR A 279 4.36 -24.04 23.16
C THR A 279 4.64 -25.53 23.00
N THR A 280 5.85 -25.89 22.59
CA THR A 280 6.26 -27.27 22.33
C THR A 280 5.94 -28.23 23.47
N GLY A 281 5.43 -29.41 23.12
CA GLY A 281 5.04 -30.44 24.09
C GLY A 281 3.71 -30.15 24.77
N ASP A 282 2.92 -29.21 24.22
CA ASP A 282 1.61 -28.81 24.76
C ASP A 282 1.69 -28.45 26.25
N LEU A 283 2.72 -27.69 26.61
CA LEU A 283 2.99 -27.28 27.99
C LEU A 283 1.83 -26.50 28.61
N GLY A 284 1.02 -25.88 27.77
CA GLY A 284 -0.10 -25.06 28.16
C GLY A 284 -0.14 -23.74 27.38
N TRP A 285 -1.27 -23.09 27.45
CA TRP A 285 -1.50 -21.77 26.91
C TRP A 285 -0.97 -20.70 27.87
N MET A 286 -0.52 -19.55 27.36
CA MET A 286 0.05 -18.52 28.18
C MET A 286 -0.17 -17.12 27.61
N ASN A 287 0.00 -16.11 28.46
CA ASN A 287 -0.10 -14.71 28.10
C ASN A 287 1.07 -14.28 27.21
N GLU A 288 0.80 -13.36 26.31
CA GLU A 288 1.81 -12.77 25.44
C GLU A 288 2.95 -12.10 26.21
N ASN A 289 2.63 -11.43 27.33
CA ASN A 289 3.61 -10.72 28.15
C ASN A 289 4.59 -11.65 28.89
N ASP A 290 4.26 -12.93 28.98
CA ASP A 290 5.07 -13.95 29.64
C ASP A 290 6.06 -14.62 28.66
N ILE A 291 6.16 -14.12 27.42
CA ILE A 291 6.95 -14.66 26.33
C ILE A 291 7.97 -13.63 25.83
N LYS A 292 9.23 -14.07 25.58
CA LYS A 292 10.28 -13.28 24.91
C LYS A 292 10.95 -14.14 23.85
N LEU A 293 11.34 -13.54 22.71
CA LEU A 293 12.14 -14.26 21.69
C LEU A 293 13.46 -14.71 22.31
N ALA A 294 13.81 -15.98 22.12
CA ALA A 294 15.10 -16.50 22.52
C ALA A 294 16.17 -15.95 21.57
N GLY A 295 17.15 -15.20 22.12
CA GLY A 295 18.20 -14.58 21.31
C GLY A 295 17.93 -13.14 20.88
N SER A 296 16.81 -12.53 21.27
CA SER A 296 16.62 -11.10 21.12
C SER A 296 17.30 -10.36 22.29
N GLU A 297 18.54 -9.97 22.10
CA GLU A 297 18.97 -8.71 22.74
C GLU A 297 18.04 -7.61 22.22
N PRO A 298 17.63 -6.65 23.07
CA PRO A 298 16.81 -5.53 22.63
C PRO A 298 17.53 -4.87 21.46
N ALA A 299 16.86 -4.72 20.32
CA ALA A 299 17.42 -4.01 19.18
C ALA A 299 17.98 -2.67 19.68
N PRO A 300 19.24 -2.33 19.34
CA PRO A 300 19.82 -1.09 19.80
C PRO A 300 18.91 0.06 19.41
N ALA A 301 18.61 0.95 20.34
CA ALA A 301 17.74 2.09 20.10
C ALA A 301 18.18 2.83 18.82
N PRO A 302 17.26 3.34 17.99
CA PRO A 302 17.61 3.94 16.71
C PRO A 302 18.60 5.09 16.90
N ILE A 303 19.58 5.18 15.99
CA ILE A 303 20.53 6.30 15.95
C ILE A 303 19.75 7.53 15.50
N THR A 304 19.76 8.59 16.32
CA THR A 304 19.11 9.88 16.05
C THR A 304 20.12 11.02 16.23
N ARG A 305 19.77 12.22 15.79
CA ARG A 305 20.57 13.41 16.09
C ARG A 305 20.78 13.54 17.61
N GLY A 306 22.00 13.78 18.03
CA GLY A 306 22.40 13.81 19.45
C GLY A 306 22.77 12.45 20.05
N SER A 307 22.57 11.33 19.36
CA SER A 307 23.06 10.02 19.79
C SER A 307 24.60 10.02 19.85
N LYS A 308 25.14 9.24 20.78
CA LYS A 308 26.56 8.87 20.76
C LYS A 308 26.74 7.58 19.96
N VAL A 309 27.68 7.56 19.05
CA VAL A 309 27.98 6.40 18.20
C VAL A 309 29.48 6.10 18.18
N LYS A 310 29.80 4.81 18.22
CA LYS A 310 31.15 4.31 17.91
C LYS A 310 31.21 4.06 16.41
N PHE A 311 32.12 4.72 15.71
CA PHE A 311 32.32 4.50 14.29
C PHE A 311 33.24 3.30 14.06
N THR A 312 32.82 2.31 13.29
CA THR A 312 33.52 1.07 13.01
C THR A 312 34.06 0.96 11.59
N GLY A 313 33.64 1.89 10.71
CA GLY A 313 34.13 1.95 9.34
C GLY A 313 35.53 2.55 9.19
N THR A 314 36.03 2.57 7.97
CA THR A 314 37.31 3.14 7.60
C THR A 314 37.27 4.24 6.57
N LYS A 315 36.04 4.49 6.01
CA LYS A 315 35.81 5.44 4.91
C LYS A 315 34.70 6.42 5.26
N SER A 316 34.80 7.62 4.70
CA SER A 316 33.69 8.59 4.69
C SER A 316 32.54 8.09 3.83
N TYR A 317 31.40 8.76 3.91
CA TYR A 317 30.22 8.49 3.07
C TYR A 317 30.53 8.59 1.55
N SER A 318 31.45 9.48 1.16
CA SER A 318 31.94 9.63 -0.21
C SER A 318 33.07 8.66 -0.60
N GLY A 319 33.40 7.70 0.27
CA GLY A 319 34.41 6.67 -0.01
C GLY A 319 35.87 7.04 0.31
N ILE A 320 36.12 8.25 0.80
CA ILE A 320 37.51 8.72 1.15
C ILE A 320 37.97 8.00 2.43
N LYS A 321 39.19 7.47 2.44
CA LYS A 321 39.77 6.84 3.63
C LYS A 321 39.94 7.87 4.75
N LEU A 322 39.43 7.56 5.91
CA LEU A 322 39.56 8.39 7.11
C LEU A 322 40.83 8.07 7.88
N ALA A 323 41.28 9.03 8.68
CA ALA A 323 42.42 8.83 9.56
C ALA A 323 42.11 7.70 10.56
N SER A 324 43.17 6.92 10.91
CA SER A 324 43.02 5.72 11.75
C SER A 324 42.38 5.96 13.11
N TRP A 325 42.56 7.14 13.68
CA TRP A 325 41.98 7.51 14.99
C TRP A 325 40.45 7.68 14.95
N VAL A 326 39.87 7.85 13.77
CA VAL A 326 38.43 7.97 13.62
C VAL A 326 37.72 6.62 13.80
N THR A 327 38.33 5.55 13.28
CA THR A 327 37.83 4.18 13.46
C THR A 327 37.94 3.75 14.93
N GLY A 328 36.85 3.26 15.49
CA GLY A 328 36.74 2.82 16.88
C GLY A 328 36.49 3.96 17.89
N SER A 329 36.54 5.22 17.47
CA SER A 329 36.25 6.37 18.31
C SER A 329 34.74 6.62 18.45
N ILE A 330 34.36 7.26 19.58
CA ILE A 330 32.98 7.66 19.87
C ILE A 330 32.78 9.11 19.46
N PHE A 331 31.66 9.35 18.79
CA PHE A 331 31.28 10.67 18.28
C PHE A 331 29.82 10.98 18.62
N ASP A 332 29.49 12.27 18.60
CA ASP A 332 28.13 12.74 18.60
C ASP A 332 27.57 12.74 17.18
N VAL A 333 26.30 12.36 17.00
CA VAL A 333 25.58 12.47 15.74
C VAL A 333 25.05 13.89 15.60
N ILE A 334 25.62 14.64 14.67
CA ILE A 334 25.27 16.05 14.43
C ILE A 334 24.08 16.17 13.48
N GLU A 335 24.03 15.30 12.43
CA GLU A 335 23.00 15.31 11.41
C GLU A 335 22.76 13.90 10.87
N ILE A 336 21.52 13.59 10.48
CA ILE A 336 21.16 12.34 9.77
C ILE A 336 20.27 12.71 8.58
N SER A 337 20.59 12.12 7.41
CA SER A 337 19.83 12.22 6.20
C SER A 337 19.86 10.86 5.48
N GLY A 338 18.79 10.06 5.61
CA GLY A 338 18.77 8.68 5.17
C GLY A 338 19.83 7.82 5.86
N ASP A 339 20.71 7.20 5.10
CA ASP A 339 21.84 6.41 5.60
C ASP A 339 23.13 7.22 5.82
N ARG A 340 23.11 8.52 5.50
CA ARG A 340 24.22 9.45 5.74
C ARG A 340 24.15 10.04 7.14
N VAL A 341 25.19 9.85 7.94
CA VAL A 341 25.34 10.39 9.30
C VAL A 341 26.55 11.31 9.35
N VAL A 342 26.36 12.53 9.85
CA VAL A 342 27.45 13.46 10.16
C VAL A 342 27.85 13.25 11.62
N ILE A 343 29.09 12.84 11.83
CA ILE A 343 29.68 12.57 13.16
C ILE A 343 30.70 13.62 13.53
N GLY A 344 30.78 13.91 14.83
CA GLY A 344 31.75 14.91 15.36
C GLY A 344 31.87 14.90 16.87
N LYS A 345 32.49 15.92 17.42
CA LYS A 345 32.58 16.16 18.88
C LYS A 345 31.96 17.52 19.20
N GLY A 346 30.84 17.51 19.93
CA GLY A 346 30.03 18.71 20.12
C GLY A 346 29.51 19.21 18.77
N SER A 347 29.76 20.47 18.44
CA SER A 347 29.40 21.08 17.14
C SER A 347 30.47 20.90 16.06
N ALA A 348 31.67 20.40 16.39
CA ALA A 348 32.76 20.24 15.44
C ALA A 348 32.58 18.96 14.60
N VAL A 349 32.38 19.14 13.31
CA VAL A 349 32.21 18.03 12.35
C VAL A 349 33.55 17.30 12.13
N THR A 350 33.52 15.98 12.23
CA THR A 350 34.69 15.11 11.91
C THR A 350 34.53 14.52 10.50
N ALA A 351 33.40 13.88 10.19
CA ALA A 351 33.14 13.28 8.89
C ALA A 351 31.65 13.04 8.67
N ALA A 352 31.26 12.90 7.41
CA ALA A 352 30.00 12.23 7.03
C ALA A 352 30.33 10.75 6.77
N VAL A 353 29.56 9.83 7.35
CA VAL A 353 29.77 8.37 7.28
C VAL A 353 28.47 7.64 7.01
N ASN A 354 28.52 6.34 6.71
CA ASN A 354 27.30 5.54 6.54
C ASN A 354 26.79 5.05 7.90
N ILE A 355 25.48 5.09 8.13
CA ILE A 355 24.84 4.70 9.40
C ILE A 355 25.14 3.25 9.78
N LYS A 356 25.29 2.35 8.79
CA LYS A 356 25.64 0.94 9.01
C LYS A 356 26.99 0.73 9.68
N ASP A 357 27.89 1.73 9.56
CA ASP A 357 29.22 1.71 10.16
C ASP A 357 29.24 2.41 11.54
N CYS A 358 28.06 2.72 12.09
CA CYS A 358 27.86 3.37 13.37
C CYS A 358 27.15 2.43 14.34
N GLN A 359 27.76 2.21 15.52
CA GLN A 359 27.12 1.48 16.63
C GLN A 359 26.76 2.47 17.73
N ARG A 360 25.49 2.49 18.15
CA ARG A 360 25.05 3.34 19.25
C ARG A 360 25.71 2.89 20.55
N VAL A 361 26.17 3.86 21.34
CA VAL A 361 26.83 3.67 22.65
C VAL A 361 25.93 4.20 23.76
#